data_a2cfcce08d110bc8518b0e84131054da
#
_entry.id   a2cfcce08d110bc8518b0e84131054da
#
_cell.length_a   1.000
_cell.length_b   1.000
_cell.length_c   1.000
_cell.angle_alpha   90.00
_cell.angle_beta   90.00
_cell.angle_gamma   90.00
#
_symmetry.space_group_name_H-M   'P 1'
#
loop_
_entity.id
_entity.type
_entity.pdbx_description
1 polymer ?
#
loop_
_entity_poly.entity_id
_entity_poly.type
_entity_poly.pdbx_seq_one_letter_code
_entity_poly.pdbx_strand_id
1 'polypeptide(L)'
;MSMKMRKYTQVVKRFSPFYLLTLLPFYLFTSLLLFSSCGTNNGKFRLEGRLRNFNNGEFWIYSPDGDMLGIDTIKVRDGRFSYEREIDEPMMMIVEFPNYSEQPIFAEPGAKVTIKGDATHMKEMIIEGTEENEDMTMLRMKLNDLTPPDIPDAISEYIKGNRDTRVSIYLLHRYFAQMNGADYRKARVLTDMLLEKQPDNPGLLQLQRQLRNLENCAVNTMLPKFTATDIKGKQVTEVDLKGKVSVVTAWATWSYQSVRMQQRLKQFKNTYGDKLGVLSVCLDGQADICRRYIAHDSLKWSTVCDGRMWETPLMQKFGFGDIPSNLLLDAKGRVVARSMSEQELEERLKKLIPQ
;
A
#
# COMPACT_ATOMS: atom_id res chain seq x y z
N MET A 1 -62.20 79.22 18.99
CA MET A 1 -61.50 78.83 17.74
C MET A 1 -61.30 77.32 17.84
N SER A 2 -62.20 76.62 17.14
CA SER A 2 -62.35 75.15 17.27
C SER A 2 -61.48 74.39 16.27
N MET A 3 -60.73 73.45 16.68
CA MET A 3 -60.02 72.57 15.78
C MET A 3 -60.48 71.11 16.01
N LYS A 4 -61.16 70.58 14.95
CA LYS A 4 -61.73 69.23 14.92
C LYS A 4 -60.64 68.15 14.90
N MET A 5 -60.66 67.23 15.87
CA MET A 5 -59.93 65.98 15.78
C MET A 5 -60.70 64.93 14.96
N ARG A 6 -60.08 64.47 13.87
CA ARG A 6 -60.56 63.33 13.08
C ARG A 6 -60.11 62.02 13.76
N LYS A 7 -61.11 61.22 14.11
CA LYS A 7 -60.89 59.83 14.59
C LYS A 7 -60.58 58.93 13.38
N TYR A 8 -59.40 58.36 13.37
CA TYR A 8 -59.10 57.25 12.48
C TYR A 8 -59.54 55.93 13.15
N THR A 9 -60.57 55.33 12.56
CA THR A 9 -61.03 53.97 12.94
C THR A 9 -60.17 52.95 12.22
N GLN A 10 -59.32 52.23 12.93
CA GLN A 10 -58.63 51.08 12.38
C GLN A 10 -59.61 49.92 12.20
N VAL A 11 -59.76 49.46 10.96
CA VAL A 11 -60.49 48.24 10.61
C VAL A 11 -59.52 47.08 10.79
N VAL A 12 -59.57 46.43 11.96
CA VAL A 12 -58.90 45.13 12.18
C VAL A 12 -59.72 44.05 11.46
N LYS A 13 -59.28 43.58 10.31
CA LYS A 13 -59.84 42.40 9.66
C LYS A 13 -59.57 41.19 10.57
N ARG A 14 -60.59 40.70 11.25
CA ARG A 14 -60.56 39.42 11.96
C ARG A 14 -60.37 38.30 10.90
N PHE A 15 -59.18 37.72 10.81
CA PHE A 15 -58.99 36.46 10.11
C PHE A 15 -59.76 35.39 10.84
N SER A 16 -60.70 34.73 10.12
CA SER A 16 -61.49 33.64 10.65
C SER A 16 -60.58 32.45 11.03
N PRO A 17 -60.67 31.85 12.22
CA PRO A 17 -59.89 30.70 12.64
C PRO A 17 -60.06 29.48 11.74
N PHE A 18 -61.08 29.49 10.86
CA PHE A 18 -61.36 28.41 9.92
C PHE A 18 -60.27 28.26 8.82
N TYR A 19 -59.58 29.35 8.41
CA TYR A 19 -58.51 29.26 7.44
C TYR A 19 -57.19 28.70 8.04
N LEU A 20 -57.01 28.84 9.34
CA LEU A 20 -55.83 28.27 10.02
C LEU A 20 -55.95 26.75 10.14
N LEU A 21 -57.21 26.22 10.29
CA LEU A 21 -57.43 24.80 10.45
C LEU A 21 -57.35 24.03 9.13
N THR A 22 -57.58 24.67 7.98
CA THR A 22 -57.48 24.06 6.65
C THR A 22 -56.08 24.07 6.09
N LEU A 23 -55.20 25.00 6.52
CA LEU A 23 -53.81 25.07 6.10
C LEU A 23 -52.87 24.15 6.91
N LEU A 24 -53.25 23.80 8.15
CA LEU A 24 -52.48 22.95 9.05
C LEU A 24 -52.19 21.55 8.46
N PRO A 25 -53.17 20.82 7.89
CA PRO A 25 -52.92 19.51 7.27
C PRO A 25 -52.09 19.61 5.99
N PHE A 26 -52.15 20.74 5.27
CA PHE A 26 -51.35 20.97 4.08
C PHE A 26 -49.87 21.20 4.42
N TYR A 27 -49.56 21.97 5.48
CA TYR A 27 -48.20 22.15 6.00
C TYR A 27 -47.66 20.86 6.61
N LEU A 28 -48.48 20.07 7.29
CA LEU A 28 -48.08 18.76 7.83
C LEU A 28 -47.74 17.79 6.69
N PHE A 29 -48.54 17.79 5.63
CA PHE A 29 -48.34 16.92 4.47
C PHE A 29 -47.10 17.31 3.64
N THR A 30 -46.81 18.62 3.47
CA THR A 30 -45.61 19.10 2.80
C THR A 30 -44.36 18.89 3.64
N SER A 31 -44.43 18.96 4.98
CA SER A 31 -43.30 18.63 5.85
C SER A 31 -43.00 17.14 5.86
N LEU A 32 -44.02 16.26 5.76
CA LEU A 32 -43.80 14.80 5.65
C LEU A 32 -43.12 14.43 4.32
N LEU A 33 -43.41 15.15 3.22
CA LEU A 33 -42.78 14.90 1.93
C LEU A 33 -41.30 15.31 1.87
N LEU A 34 -40.86 16.24 2.74
CA LEU A 34 -39.47 16.67 2.83
C LEU A 34 -38.59 15.67 3.61
N PHE A 35 -39.18 14.79 4.43
CA PHE A 35 -38.45 13.71 5.12
C PHE A 35 -38.43 12.38 4.35
N SER A 36 -39.08 12.28 3.20
CA SER A 36 -39.14 11.05 2.40
C SER A 36 -37.99 10.92 1.39
N SER A 37 -37.00 11.82 1.42
CA SER A 37 -35.79 11.72 0.58
C SER A 37 -34.63 11.02 1.31
N CYS A 38 -34.92 10.19 2.31
CA CYS A 38 -33.96 9.24 2.80
C CYS A 38 -34.09 7.99 1.92
N GLY A 39 -33.31 7.92 0.85
CA GLY A 39 -33.13 6.66 0.12
C GLY A 39 -32.85 5.58 1.15
N THR A 40 -33.51 4.45 1.04
CA THR A 40 -33.26 3.27 1.87
C THR A 40 -31.79 2.93 1.76
N ASN A 41 -31.02 3.40 2.74
CA ASN A 41 -29.62 3.03 2.87
C ASN A 41 -29.64 1.58 3.34
N ASN A 42 -29.51 0.64 2.40
CA ASN A 42 -29.54 -0.81 2.68
C ASN A 42 -28.27 -1.28 3.45
N GLY A 43 -27.54 -0.38 4.09
CA GLY A 43 -26.28 -0.71 4.75
C GLY A 43 -25.12 -1.00 3.78
N LYS A 44 -25.38 -0.95 2.46
CA LYS A 44 -24.37 -1.22 1.43
C LYS A 44 -23.57 0.04 1.11
N PHE A 45 -22.27 -0.13 1.03
CA PHE A 45 -21.38 0.85 0.41
C PHE A 45 -21.70 0.96 -1.09
N ARG A 46 -21.71 2.20 -1.60
CA ARG A 46 -21.93 2.48 -3.02
C ARG A 46 -20.84 3.40 -3.55
N LEU A 47 -20.19 2.97 -4.63
CA LEU A 47 -19.26 3.80 -5.41
C LEU A 47 -19.89 4.09 -6.78
N GLU A 48 -20.09 5.35 -7.10
CA GLU A 48 -20.61 5.78 -8.39
C GLU A 48 -19.64 6.77 -9.04
N GLY A 49 -19.67 6.87 -10.36
CA GLY A 49 -18.85 7.85 -11.00
C GLY A 49 -19.19 8.16 -12.44
N ARG A 50 -18.59 9.27 -12.90
CA ARG A 50 -18.63 9.68 -14.28
C ARG A 50 -17.26 10.24 -14.68
N LEU A 51 -16.64 9.61 -15.68
CA LEU A 51 -15.39 10.06 -16.29
C LEU A 51 -15.65 10.59 -17.69
N ARG A 52 -15.23 11.81 -17.94
CA ARG A 52 -15.19 12.35 -19.30
C ARG A 52 -14.06 11.68 -20.07
N ASN A 53 -14.16 11.65 -21.39
CA ASN A 53 -13.15 11.04 -22.28
C ASN A 53 -12.88 9.55 -22.00
N PHE A 54 -13.86 8.87 -21.40
CA PHE A 54 -13.87 7.41 -21.22
C PHE A 54 -15.26 6.90 -21.62
N ASN A 55 -15.31 6.02 -22.60
CA ASN A 55 -16.62 5.52 -23.08
C ASN A 55 -17.01 4.23 -22.37
N ASN A 56 -16.43 3.10 -22.79
CA ASN A 56 -16.73 1.79 -22.27
C ASN A 56 -15.44 1.07 -21.84
N GLY A 57 -15.55 0.28 -20.78
CA GLY A 57 -14.41 -0.49 -20.28
C GLY A 57 -14.71 -1.10 -18.92
N GLU A 58 -13.67 -1.52 -18.27
CA GLU A 58 -13.73 -2.12 -16.95
C GLU A 58 -12.63 -1.51 -16.06
N PHE A 59 -12.95 -1.34 -14.77
CA PHE A 59 -11.99 -1.03 -13.72
C PHE A 59 -11.93 -2.21 -12.79
N TRP A 60 -10.81 -2.41 -12.15
CA TRP A 60 -10.68 -3.39 -11.08
C TRP A 60 -10.75 -2.71 -9.72
N ILE A 61 -11.37 -3.38 -8.76
CA ILE A 61 -11.44 -2.91 -7.38
C ILE A 61 -11.08 -4.05 -6.43
N TYR A 62 -10.19 -3.77 -5.49
CA TYR A 62 -9.70 -4.74 -4.51
C TYR A 62 -9.30 -4.05 -3.20
N SER A 63 -9.16 -4.81 -2.10
CA SER A 63 -8.58 -4.32 -0.85
C SER A 63 -7.16 -4.84 -0.70
N PRO A 64 -6.15 -3.96 -0.55
CA PRO A 64 -4.76 -4.38 -0.33
C PRO A 64 -4.55 -5.00 1.06
N ASP A 65 -5.43 -4.71 2.02
CA ASP A 65 -5.34 -5.17 3.41
C ASP A 65 -6.00 -6.54 3.61
N GLY A 66 -6.61 -7.11 2.56
CA GLY A 66 -7.26 -8.42 2.61
C GLY A 66 -8.69 -8.40 3.15
N ASP A 67 -9.25 -7.23 3.42
CA ASP A 67 -10.65 -7.08 3.89
C ASP A 67 -11.67 -7.49 2.83
N MET A 68 -11.20 -7.70 1.61
CA MET A 68 -11.99 -8.10 0.48
C MET A 68 -11.34 -9.32 -0.20
N LEU A 69 -12.10 -10.40 -0.37
CA LEU A 69 -11.62 -11.59 -1.07
C LEU A 69 -11.61 -11.35 -2.59
N GLY A 70 -10.42 -11.44 -3.18
CA GLY A 70 -10.24 -11.34 -4.62
C GLY A 70 -10.34 -9.92 -5.18
N ILE A 71 -10.60 -9.84 -6.47
CA ILE A 71 -10.71 -8.61 -7.25
C ILE A 71 -12.07 -8.59 -7.91
N ASP A 72 -12.82 -7.51 -7.70
CA ASP A 72 -14.09 -7.28 -8.39
C ASP A 72 -13.86 -6.41 -9.64
N THR A 73 -14.82 -6.49 -10.57
CA THR A 73 -14.80 -5.71 -11.81
C THR A 73 -15.94 -4.71 -11.83
N ILE A 74 -15.63 -3.44 -12.09
CA ILE A 74 -16.58 -2.36 -12.27
C ILE A 74 -16.75 -2.09 -13.77
N LYS A 75 -17.95 -2.34 -14.30
CA LYS A 75 -18.26 -2.06 -15.72
C LYS A 75 -18.61 -0.60 -15.93
N VAL A 76 -17.99 0.00 -16.95
CA VAL A 76 -18.22 1.39 -17.33
C VAL A 76 -18.95 1.43 -18.67
N ARG A 77 -20.00 2.24 -18.76
CA ARG A 77 -20.79 2.50 -19.99
C ARG A 77 -21.00 4.01 -20.14
N ASP A 78 -20.63 4.54 -21.28
CA ASP A 78 -20.70 5.98 -21.57
C ASP A 78 -20.09 6.85 -20.47
N GLY A 79 -18.92 6.38 -19.96
CA GLY A 79 -18.17 7.02 -18.88
C GLY A 79 -18.82 6.94 -17.50
N ARG A 80 -19.96 6.23 -17.36
CA ARG A 80 -20.67 6.08 -16.08
C ARG A 80 -20.49 4.68 -15.51
N PHE A 81 -20.38 4.59 -14.20
CA PHE A 81 -20.29 3.33 -13.48
C PHE A 81 -20.95 3.42 -12.11
N SER A 82 -21.33 2.25 -11.60
CA SER A 82 -21.79 2.08 -10.23
C SER A 82 -21.33 0.72 -9.72
N TYR A 83 -20.89 0.68 -8.48
CA TYR A 83 -20.48 -0.51 -7.76
C TYR A 83 -21.11 -0.48 -6.38
N GLU A 84 -21.64 -1.60 -5.92
CA GLU A 84 -22.23 -1.76 -4.60
C GLU A 84 -21.63 -2.97 -3.92
N ARG A 85 -21.32 -2.82 -2.63
CA ARG A 85 -20.82 -3.91 -1.80
C ARG A 85 -21.35 -3.78 -0.38
N GLU A 86 -21.72 -4.90 0.20
CA GLU A 86 -21.98 -5.01 1.63
C GLU A 86 -20.65 -5.03 2.38
N ILE A 87 -20.48 -4.11 3.31
CA ILE A 87 -19.31 -4.01 4.17
C ILE A 87 -19.78 -3.75 5.60
N ASP A 88 -19.21 -4.46 6.54
CA ASP A 88 -19.57 -4.37 7.96
C ASP A 88 -18.75 -3.33 8.70
N GLU A 89 -17.51 -3.10 8.26
CA GLU A 89 -16.55 -2.18 8.86
C GLU A 89 -15.94 -1.26 7.82
N PRO A 90 -15.47 -0.07 8.22
CA PRO A 90 -14.72 0.82 7.33
C PRO A 90 -13.48 0.14 6.76
N MET A 91 -13.31 0.20 5.43
CA MET A 91 -12.18 -0.43 4.74
C MET A 91 -11.59 0.47 3.67
N MET A 92 -10.36 0.17 3.26
CA MET A 92 -9.72 0.78 2.10
C MET A 92 -9.84 -0.15 0.89
N MET A 93 -10.24 0.42 -0.22
CA MET A 93 -10.26 -0.23 -1.53
C MET A 93 -9.37 0.54 -2.50
N ILE A 94 -8.81 -0.14 -3.47
CA ILE A 94 -8.08 0.47 -4.59
C ILE A 94 -8.89 0.26 -5.86
N VAL A 95 -9.18 1.34 -6.56
CA VAL A 95 -9.68 1.28 -7.93
C VAL A 95 -8.50 1.40 -8.88
N GLU A 96 -8.26 0.36 -9.66
CA GLU A 96 -7.24 0.33 -10.70
C GLU A 96 -7.90 0.54 -12.07
N PHE A 97 -7.38 1.51 -12.81
CA PHE A 97 -7.85 1.88 -14.14
C PHE A 97 -7.06 1.14 -15.24
N PRO A 98 -7.57 1.07 -16.49
CA PRO A 98 -6.91 0.35 -17.59
C PRO A 98 -5.49 0.82 -17.93
N ASN A 99 -5.12 2.01 -17.52
CA ASN A 99 -3.76 2.55 -17.66
C ASN A 99 -2.85 2.23 -16.45
N TYR A 100 -3.29 1.31 -15.57
CA TYR A 100 -2.61 0.91 -14.33
C TYR A 100 -2.44 2.04 -13.30
N SER A 101 -3.17 3.15 -13.46
CA SER A 101 -3.23 4.14 -12.39
C SER A 101 -4.21 3.69 -11.31
N GLU A 102 -3.88 3.96 -10.07
CA GLU A 102 -4.64 3.54 -8.88
C GLU A 102 -5.18 4.73 -8.13
N GLN A 103 -6.38 4.58 -7.56
CA GLN A 103 -6.98 5.54 -6.64
C GLN A 103 -7.51 4.83 -5.39
N PRO A 104 -7.10 5.27 -4.20
CA PRO A 104 -7.67 4.76 -2.96
C PRO A 104 -9.10 5.27 -2.79
N ILE A 105 -9.95 4.41 -2.29
CA ILE A 105 -11.33 4.69 -1.90
C ILE A 105 -11.49 4.27 -0.44
N PHE A 106 -11.84 5.20 0.40
CA PHE A 106 -12.11 4.95 1.81
C PHE A 106 -13.61 4.70 1.98
N ALA A 107 -13.96 3.42 2.03
CA ALA A 107 -15.33 2.96 2.11
C ALA A 107 -15.80 2.87 3.57
N GLU A 108 -17.06 3.23 3.80
CA GLU A 108 -17.74 3.12 5.09
C GLU A 108 -19.08 2.43 4.90
N PRO A 109 -19.56 1.66 5.89
CA PRO A 109 -20.86 1.01 5.82
C PRO A 109 -21.99 2.01 5.49
N GLY A 110 -22.72 1.72 4.42
CA GLY A 110 -23.84 2.57 3.98
C GLY A 110 -23.45 3.89 3.33
N ALA A 111 -22.18 4.24 3.22
CA ALA A 111 -21.76 5.47 2.57
C ALA A 111 -21.88 5.38 1.05
N LYS A 112 -22.08 6.56 0.44
CA LYS A 112 -22.03 6.74 -1.00
C LYS A 112 -20.84 7.61 -1.36
N VAL A 113 -19.91 7.06 -2.15
CA VAL A 113 -18.74 7.75 -2.68
C VAL A 113 -18.95 8.02 -4.16
N THR A 114 -18.58 9.21 -4.61
CA THR A 114 -18.68 9.61 -6.03
C THR A 114 -17.32 9.98 -6.60
N ILE A 115 -17.01 9.48 -7.80
CA ILE A 115 -15.83 9.84 -8.58
C ILE A 115 -16.25 10.68 -9.78
N LYS A 116 -15.66 11.86 -9.93
CA LYS A 116 -15.85 12.75 -11.07
C LYS A 116 -14.49 13.16 -11.63
N GLY A 117 -14.33 13.15 -12.93
CA GLY A 117 -13.05 13.55 -13.52
C GLY A 117 -13.00 13.40 -15.03
N ASP A 118 -11.78 13.51 -15.52
CA ASP A 118 -11.43 13.31 -16.92
C ASP A 118 -10.38 12.20 -17.01
N ALA A 119 -10.63 11.20 -17.86
CA ALA A 119 -9.73 10.06 -18.01
C ALA A 119 -8.35 10.43 -18.57
N THR A 120 -8.22 11.61 -19.16
CA THR A 120 -6.93 12.15 -19.63
C THR A 120 -6.17 12.91 -18.55
N HIS A 121 -6.84 13.25 -17.42
CA HIS A 121 -6.28 14.02 -16.30
C HIS A 121 -6.61 13.35 -14.96
N MET A 122 -6.20 12.10 -14.80
CA MET A 122 -6.55 11.26 -13.64
C MET A 122 -6.10 11.84 -12.29
N LYS A 123 -5.07 12.68 -12.27
CA LYS A 123 -4.58 13.35 -11.06
C LYS A 123 -5.56 14.42 -10.54
N GLU A 124 -6.45 14.92 -11.38
CA GLU A 124 -7.41 15.97 -11.07
C GLU A 124 -8.81 15.39 -10.71
N MET A 125 -8.93 14.09 -10.57
CA MET A 125 -10.22 13.48 -10.18
C MET A 125 -10.67 13.95 -8.81
N ILE A 126 -11.97 14.20 -8.70
CA ILE A 126 -12.64 14.55 -7.46
C ILE A 126 -13.33 13.30 -6.92
N ILE A 127 -13.00 12.91 -5.70
CA ILE A 127 -13.59 11.79 -4.97
C ILE A 127 -14.18 12.34 -3.69
N GLU A 128 -15.49 12.20 -3.53
CA GLU A 128 -16.31 12.79 -2.47
C GLU A 128 -17.22 11.76 -1.82
N GLY A 129 -17.72 12.03 -0.63
CA GLY A 129 -18.79 11.26 0.05
C GLY A 129 -18.37 10.64 1.38
N THR A 130 -17.10 10.69 1.75
CA THR A 130 -16.62 10.50 3.13
C THR A 130 -15.50 11.49 3.38
N GLU A 131 -15.27 11.85 4.65
CA GLU A 131 -14.24 12.80 5.06
C GLU A 131 -12.86 12.39 4.52
N GLU A 132 -12.47 11.12 4.65
CA GLU A 132 -11.18 10.63 4.16
C GLU A 132 -11.02 10.67 2.63
N ASN A 133 -12.11 10.49 1.86
CA ASN A 133 -12.05 10.65 0.40
C ASN A 133 -11.87 12.11 -0.01
N GLU A 134 -12.51 13.03 0.68
CA GLU A 134 -12.40 14.46 0.46
C GLU A 134 -11.00 14.97 0.86
N ASP A 135 -10.48 14.55 2.00
CA ASP A 135 -9.13 14.85 2.46
C ASP A 135 -8.07 14.34 1.48
N MET A 136 -8.20 13.09 1.01
CA MET A 136 -7.29 12.53 0.02
C MET A 136 -7.37 13.29 -1.31
N THR A 137 -8.56 13.76 -1.70
CA THR A 137 -8.73 14.58 -2.90
C THR A 137 -8.03 15.93 -2.75
N MET A 138 -8.23 16.64 -1.63
CA MET A 138 -7.55 17.92 -1.34
C MET A 138 -6.04 17.77 -1.30
N LEU A 139 -5.55 16.73 -0.62
CA LEU A 139 -4.12 16.43 -0.56
C LEU A 139 -3.53 16.18 -1.97
N ARG A 140 -4.18 15.33 -2.78
CA ARG A 140 -3.72 15.03 -4.14
C ARG A 140 -3.63 16.28 -5.01
N MET A 141 -4.61 17.17 -4.94
CA MET A 141 -4.56 18.45 -5.66
C MET A 141 -3.39 19.31 -5.20
N LYS A 142 -3.16 19.40 -3.90
CA LYS A 142 -2.00 20.12 -3.34
C LYS A 142 -0.67 19.51 -3.81
N LEU A 143 -0.56 18.18 -3.88
CA LEU A 143 0.64 17.50 -4.33
C LEU A 143 0.92 17.70 -5.83
N ASN A 144 -0.10 17.96 -6.66
CA ASN A 144 0.07 18.23 -8.09
C ASN A 144 0.85 19.53 -8.36
N ASP A 145 0.82 20.48 -7.43
CA ASP A 145 1.53 21.76 -7.53
C ASP A 145 2.99 21.67 -7.06
N LEU A 146 3.41 20.51 -6.50
CA LEU A 146 4.75 20.32 -5.96
C LEU A 146 5.69 19.66 -6.97
N THR A 147 6.98 19.93 -6.82
CA THR A 147 8.02 19.19 -7.56
C THR A 147 8.20 17.78 -6.97
N PRO A 148 8.56 16.76 -7.79
CA PRO A 148 8.69 15.39 -7.28
C PRO A 148 9.57 15.22 -6.03
N PRO A 149 10.69 15.94 -5.84
CA PRO A 149 11.49 15.85 -4.62
C PRO A 149 10.79 16.34 -3.35
N ASP A 150 9.82 17.27 -3.48
CA ASP A 150 9.13 17.88 -2.33
C ASP A 150 7.93 17.05 -1.84
N ILE A 151 7.42 16.14 -2.68
CA ILE A 151 6.24 15.32 -2.39
C ILE A 151 6.42 14.48 -1.12
N PRO A 152 7.53 13.75 -0.89
CA PRO A 152 7.70 12.93 0.31
C PRO A 152 7.68 13.74 1.62
N ASP A 153 8.18 14.97 1.59
CA ASP A 153 8.17 15.82 2.79
C ASP A 153 6.76 16.36 3.06
N ALA A 154 6.02 16.80 2.04
CA ALA A 154 4.64 17.21 2.19
C ALA A 154 3.74 16.08 2.71
N ILE A 155 3.93 14.85 2.23
CA ILE A 155 3.20 13.67 2.71
C ILE A 155 3.60 13.33 4.15
N SER A 156 4.88 13.41 4.49
CA SER A 156 5.35 13.19 5.86
C SER A 156 4.69 14.18 6.84
N GLU A 157 4.57 15.45 6.47
CA GLU A 157 3.90 16.45 7.29
C GLU A 157 2.38 16.17 7.42
N TYR A 158 1.72 15.74 6.34
CA TYR A 158 0.33 15.32 6.41
C TYR A 158 0.14 14.15 7.40
N ILE A 159 0.94 13.10 7.30
CA ILE A 159 0.89 11.93 8.20
C ILE A 159 1.09 12.36 9.66
N LYS A 160 2.02 13.25 9.95
CA LYS A 160 2.28 13.75 11.31
C LYS A 160 1.07 14.48 11.90
N GLY A 161 0.31 15.21 11.08
CA GLY A 161 -0.89 15.94 11.48
C GLY A 161 -2.16 15.08 11.61
N ASN A 162 -2.23 13.94 10.88
CA ASN A 162 -3.44 13.12 10.73
C ASN A 162 -3.16 11.65 11.08
N ARG A 163 -2.75 11.39 12.32
CA ARG A 163 -2.20 10.08 12.75
C ARG A 163 -3.22 8.97 12.96
N ASP A 164 -4.50 9.29 12.91
CA ASP A 164 -5.62 8.38 13.17
C ASP A 164 -6.43 8.01 11.92
N THR A 165 -5.99 8.48 10.73
CA THR A 165 -6.71 8.29 9.47
C THR A 165 -6.16 7.12 8.65
N ARG A 166 -7.02 6.45 7.88
CA ARG A 166 -6.63 5.44 6.88
C ARG A 166 -5.85 6.06 5.71
N VAL A 167 -6.10 7.34 5.42
CA VAL A 167 -5.33 8.12 4.45
C VAL A 167 -3.85 8.11 4.81
N SER A 168 -3.51 8.37 6.07
CA SER A 168 -2.12 8.34 6.54
C SER A 168 -1.48 6.95 6.43
N ILE A 169 -2.23 5.88 6.70
CA ILE A 169 -1.75 4.51 6.51
C ILE A 169 -1.47 4.24 5.03
N TYR A 170 -2.40 4.58 4.13
CA TYR A 170 -2.21 4.45 2.70
C TYR A 170 -0.97 5.20 2.20
N LEU A 171 -0.81 6.45 2.60
CA LEU A 171 0.32 7.30 2.21
C LEU A 171 1.66 6.74 2.72
N LEU A 172 1.68 6.23 3.95
CA LEU A 172 2.85 5.56 4.52
C LEU A 172 3.27 4.36 3.66
N HIS A 173 2.33 3.48 3.32
CA HIS A 173 2.61 2.33 2.47
C HIS A 173 3.06 2.76 1.08
N ARG A 174 2.34 3.64 0.42
CA ARG A 174 2.57 4.05 -0.96
C ARG A 174 3.89 4.77 -1.17
N TYR A 175 4.25 5.69 -0.27
CA TYR A 175 5.38 6.61 -0.47
C TYR A 175 6.62 6.28 0.36
N PHE A 176 6.51 5.47 1.41
CA PHE A 176 7.64 5.21 2.30
C PHE A 176 7.97 3.74 2.50
N ALA A 177 7.02 2.80 2.29
CA ALA A 177 7.27 1.39 2.52
C ALA A 177 7.47 0.59 1.23
N GLN A 178 6.71 0.88 0.16
CA GLN A 178 6.66 0.08 -1.06
C GLN A 178 7.56 0.59 -2.20
N MET A 179 8.21 1.75 -2.03
CA MET A 179 9.07 2.30 -3.08
C MET A 179 10.44 1.61 -3.12
N ASN A 180 10.95 1.36 -4.32
CA ASN A 180 12.34 0.94 -4.51
C ASN A 180 13.29 2.02 -3.95
N GLY A 181 14.20 1.62 -3.06
CA GLY A 181 15.12 2.55 -2.41
C GLY A 181 14.49 3.37 -1.27
N ALA A 182 13.37 2.91 -0.72
CA ALA A 182 12.68 3.56 0.39
C ALA A 182 13.62 3.84 1.58
N ASP A 183 13.45 4.99 2.21
CA ASP A 183 14.06 5.29 3.50
C ASP A 183 13.29 4.55 4.61
N TYR A 184 13.71 3.31 4.87
CA TYR A 184 13.07 2.45 5.87
C TYR A 184 13.13 3.04 7.28
N ARG A 185 14.11 3.89 7.59
CA ARG A 185 14.19 4.59 8.87
C ARG A 185 13.07 5.62 8.99
N LYS A 186 12.88 6.44 7.95
CA LYS A 186 11.78 7.42 7.90
C LYS A 186 10.41 6.71 7.94
N ALA A 187 10.26 5.62 7.15
CA ALA A 187 9.05 4.78 7.18
C ALA A 187 8.75 4.25 8.58
N ARG A 188 9.76 3.73 9.30
CA ARG A 188 9.59 3.22 10.68
C ARG A 188 9.18 4.32 11.64
N VAL A 189 9.83 5.49 11.59
CA VAL A 189 9.46 6.62 12.44
C VAL A 189 8.01 7.03 12.24
N LEU A 190 7.55 7.13 10.99
CA LEU A 190 6.16 7.45 10.69
C LEU A 190 5.21 6.33 11.16
N THR A 191 5.59 5.06 11.00
CA THR A 191 4.81 3.91 11.51
C THR A 191 4.67 3.97 13.03
N ASP A 192 5.76 4.24 13.75
CA ASP A 192 5.74 4.37 15.21
C ASP A 192 4.82 5.52 15.65
N MET A 193 4.82 6.64 14.93
CA MET A 193 3.92 7.78 15.18
C MET A 193 2.44 7.46 14.95
N LEU A 194 2.11 6.67 13.92
CA LEU A 194 0.73 6.21 13.71
C LEU A 194 0.30 5.23 14.81
N LEU A 195 1.19 4.33 15.24
CA LEU A 195 0.92 3.40 16.34
C LEU A 195 0.68 4.08 17.68
N GLU A 196 1.19 5.29 17.92
CA GLU A 196 0.84 6.08 19.10
C GLU A 196 -0.68 6.38 19.20
N LYS A 197 -1.37 6.49 18.06
CA LYS A 197 -2.81 6.75 17.98
C LYS A 197 -3.63 5.48 17.71
N GLN A 198 -3.03 4.50 17.07
CA GLN A 198 -3.66 3.25 16.65
C GLN A 198 -2.85 2.03 17.14
N PRO A 199 -2.66 1.85 18.47
CA PRO A 199 -1.71 0.89 19.04
C PRO A 199 -2.03 -0.58 18.67
N ASP A 200 -3.29 -0.88 18.43
CA ASP A 200 -3.77 -2.24 18.14
C ASP A 200 -3.98 -2.49 16.63
N ASN A 201 -3.58 -1.55 15.76
CA ASN A 201 -3.74 -1.71 14.32
C ASN A 201 -2.81 -2.82 13.80
N PRO A 202 -3.37 -3.98 13.34
CA PRO A 202 -2.56 -5.14 12.99
C PRO A 202 -1.65 -4.89 11.78
N GLY A 203 -2.11 -4.11 10.80
CA GLY A 203 -1.34 -3.75 9.62
C GLY A 203 -0.12 -2.91 9.97
N LEU A 204 -0.28 -1.90 10.82
CA LEU A 204 0.83 -1.07 11.31
C LEU A 204 1.82 -1.87 12.15
N LEU A 205 1.35 -2.77 13.03
CA LEU A 205 2.21 -3.65 13.80
C LEU A 205 3.01 -4.61 12.91
N GLN A 206 2.39 -5.13 11.87
CA GLN A 206 3.07 -5.97 10.89
C GLN A 206 4.11 -5.17 10.11
N LEU A 207 3.75 -3.98 9.62
CA LEU A 207 4.67 -3.08 8.92
C LEU A 207 5.86 -2.68 9.79
N GLN A 208 5.63 -2.35 11.06
CA GLN A 208 6.71 -2.03 12.02
C GLN A 208 7.73 -3.17 12.12
N ARG A 209 7.26 -4.43 12.23
CA ARG A 209 8.14 -5.61 12.27
C ARG A 209 8.94 -5.76 10.97
N GLN A 210 8.29 -5.58 9.83
CA GLN A 210 8.93 -5.67 8.51
C GLN A 210 10.01 -4.58 8.36
N LEU A 211 9.68 -3.33 8.69
CA LEU A 211 10.60 -2.20 8.57
C LEU A 211 11.83 -2.35 9.48
N ARG A 212 11.69 -2.88 10.70
CA ARG A 212 12.83 -3.20 11.57
C ARG A 212 13.79 -4.19 10.89
N ASN A 213 13.26 -5.22 10.26
CA ASN A 213 14.08 -6.21 9.55
C ASN A 213 14.77 -5.60 8.32
N LEU A 214 14.06 -4.76 7.56
CA LEU A 214 14.61 -4.03 6.42
C LEU A 214 15.70 -3.04 6.84
N GLU A 215 15.50 -2.33 7.95
CA GLU A 215 16.49 -1.39 8.51
C GLU A 215 17.76 -2.12 8.96
N ASN A 216 17.64 -3.31 9.58
CA ASN A 216 18.76 -4.13 9.99
C ASN A 216 19.64 -4.59 8.82
N CYS A 217 19.09 -4.65 7.62
CA CYS A 217 19.77 -5.02 6.37
C CYS A 217 19.79 -3.88 5.35
N ALA A 218 19.65 -2.64 5.80
CA ALA A 218 19.78 -1.47 4.93
C ALA A 218 21.21 -1.32 4.41
N VAL A 219 21.37 -0.66 3.28
CA VAL A 219 22.70 -0.33 2.75
C VAL A 219 23.51 0.46 3.80
N ASN A 220 24.78 0.12 3.95
CA ASN A 220 25.73 0.60 4.95
C ASN A 220 25.57 0.03 6.38
N THR A 221 24.64 -0.92 6.63
CA THR A 221 24.60 -1.65 7.92
C THR A 221 25.41 -2.94 7.85
N MET A 222 25.79 -3.47 9.01
CA MET A 222 26.39 -4.80 9.10
C MET A 222 25.31 -5.86 8.97
N LEU A 223 25.60 -6.98 8.27
CA LEU A 223 24.70 -8.12 8.23
C LEU A 223 24.38 -8.59 9.66
N PRO A 224 23.10 -8.77 10.02
CA PRO A 224 22.72 -9.26 11.36
C PRO A 224 23.35 -10.62 11.65
N LYS A 225 23.71 -10.86 12.92
CA LYS A 225 24.15 -12.18 13.36
C LYS A 225 23.04 -13.23 13.13
N PHE A 226 23.42 -14.35 12.58
CA PHE A 226 22.52 -15.48 12.38
C PHE A 226 23.25 -16.80 12.59
N THR A 227 22.50 -17.84 12.86
CA THR A 227 22.97 -19.23 12.84
C THR A 227 21.91 -20.05 12.12
N ALA A 228 22.34 -20.80 11.12
CA ALA A 228 21.45 -21.69 10.36
C ALA A 228 22.20 -22.98 10.02
N THR A 229 21.46 -24.03 9.73
CA THR A 229 22.02 -25.30 9.25
C THR A 229 21.76 -25.40 7.75
N ASP A 230 22.81 -25.58 6.97
CA ASP A 230 22.69 -25.80 5.54
C ASP A 230 22.16 -27.22 5.22
N ILE A 231 21.78 -27.44 3.97
CA ILE A 231 21.24 -28.75 3.51
C ILE A 231 22.21 -29.92 3.66
N LYS A 232 23.49 -29.68 3.95
CA LYS A 232 24.53 -30.67 4.20
C LYS A 232 24.75 -30.92 5.70
N GLY A 233 23.98 -30.24 6.57
CA GLY A 233 24.13 -30.35 8.03
C GLY A 233 25.21 -29.46 8.63
N LYS A 234 25.89 -28.61 7.83
CA LYS A 234 26.90 -27.67 8.32
C LYS A 234 26.22 -26.45 8.93
N GLN A 235 26.67 -26.00 10.10
CA GLN A 235 26.29 -24.70 10.63
C GLN A 235 26.92 -23.58 9.81
N VAL A 236 26.12 -22.55 9.50
CA VAL A 236 26.51 -21.35 8.76
C VAL A 236 26.11 -20.12 9.55
N THR A 237 27.02 -19.16 9.62
CA THR A 237 26.85 -17.90 10.34
C THR A 237 27.30 -16.72 9.48
N GLU A 238 27.09 -15.48 9.94
CA GLU A 238 27.61 -14.28 9.27
C GLU A 238 29.14 -14.26 9.19
N VAL A 239 29.82 -15.02 10.04
CA VAL A 239 31.30 -15.09 10.03
C VAL A 239 31.83 -15.80 8.78
N ASP A 240 31.10 -16.78 8.25
CA ASP A 240 31.45 -17.49 7.02
C ASP A 240 31.48 -16.60 5.78
N LEU A 241 30.84 -15.42 5.86
CA LEU A 241 30.73 -14.43 4.79
C LEU A 241 31.77 -13.29 4.90
N LYS A 242 32.55 -13.24 5.98
CA LYS A 242 33.60 -12.21 6.18
C LYS A 242 34.89 -12.57 5.44
N GLY A 243 35.69 -11.55 5.21
CA GLY A 243 37.02 -11.69 4.52
C GLY A 243 36.91 -11.75 2.99
N LYS A 244 35.72 -11.72 2.41
CA LYS A 244 35.45 -11.74 0.96
C LYS A 244 34.20 -10.98 0.64
N VAL A 245 34.09 -10.50 -0.60
CA VAL A 245 32.80 -9.99 -1.10
C VAL A 245 31.81 -11.13 -1.12
N SER A 246 30.60 -10.93 -0.62
CA SER A 246 29.63 -12.02 -0.47
C SER A 246 28.23 -11.64 -0.94
N VAL A 247 27.50 -12.61 -1.50
CA VAL A 247 26.10 -12.48 -1.87
C VAL A 247 25.28 -13.39 -0.98
N VAL A 248 24.26 -12.82 -0.34
CA VAL A 248 23.18 -13.58 0.32
C VAL A 248 21.96 -13.48 -0.57
N THR A 249 21.33 -14.59 -0.91
CA THR A 249 20.19 -14.62 -1.82
C THR A 249 19.07 -15.53 -1.33
N ALA A 250 17.80 -15.12 -1.57
CA ALA A 250 16.62 -15.95 -1.41
C ALA A 250 16.10 -16.41 -2.78
N TRP A 251 15.68 -17.67 -2.87
CA TRP A 251 15.28 -18.29 -4.13
C TRP A 251 14.37 -19.50 -3.92
N ALA A 252 13.78 -20.02 -5.00
CA ALA A 252 13.08 -21.29 -5.00
C ALA A 252 13.19 -21.99 -6.35
N THR A 253 13.10 -23.32 -6.36
CA THR A 253 13.19 -24.12 -7.61
C THR A 253 11.98 -23.91 -8.53
N TRP A 254 10.82 -23.55 -7.97
CA TRP A 254 9.59 -23.28 -8.71
C TRP A 254 9.52 -21.87 -9.31
N SER A 255 10.49 -20.98 -9.00
CA SER A 255 10.57 -19.63 -9.54
C SER A 255 11.63 -19.56 -10.64
N TYR A 256 11.20 -19.35 -11.89
CA TYR A 256 12.10 -19.25 -13.04
C TYR A 256 13.17 -18.15 -12.86
N GLN A 257 12.76 -16.98 -12.38
CA GLN A 257 13.70 -15.87 -12.14
C GLN A 257 14.71 -16.20 -11.05
N SER A 258 14.29 -16.91 -10.01
CA SER A 258 15.16 -17.39 -8.95
C SER A 258 16.22 -18.36 -9.47
N VAL A 259 15.80 -19.33 -10.28
CA VAL A 259 16.68 -20.30 -10.92
C VAL A 259 17.73 -19.60 -11.80
N ARG A 260 17.30 -18.65 -12.62
CA ARG A 260 18.22 -17.84 -13.42
C ARG A 260 19.26 -17.11 -12.57
N MET A 261 18.84 -16.50 -11.47
CA MET A 261 19.77 -15.83 -10.53
C MET A 261 20.81 -16.82 -9.97
N GLN A 262 20.41 -18.05 -9.58
CA GLN A 262 21.35 -19.07 -9.09
C GLN A 262 22.36 -19.46 -10.20
N GLN A 263 21.91 -19.63 -11.42
CA GLN A 263 22.79 -19.93 -12.57
C GLN A 263 23.78 -18.78 -12.83
N ARG A 264 23.33 -17.54 -12.69
CA ARG A 264 24.20 -16.38 -12.82
C ARG A 264 25.24 -16.29 -11.70
N LEU A 265 24.82 -16.57 -10.46
CA LEU A 265 25.74 -16.67 -9.31
C LEU A 265 26.77 -17.77 -9.48
N LYS A 266 26.42 -18.91 -10.09
CA LYS A 266 27.36 -19.97 -10.44
C LYS A 266 28.44 -19.48 -11.42
N GLN A 267 28.04 -18.71 -12.45
CA GLN A 267 29.01 -18.09 -13.38
C GLN A 267 29.94 -17.13 -12.63
N PHE A 268 29.41 -16.26 -11.78
CA PHE A 268 30.23 -15.35 -10.98
C PHE A 268 31.17 -16.11 -10.03
N LYS A 269 30.70 -17.16 -9.39
CA LYS A 269 31.54 -18.01 -8.50
C LYS A 269 32.67 -18.69 -9.28
N ASN A 270 32.42 -19.11 -10.51
CA ASN A 270 33.46 -19.67 -11.39
C ASN A 270 34.49 -18.60 -11.79
N THR A 271 34.06 -17.37 -12.03
CA THR A 271 34.95 -16.26 -12.41
C THR A 271 35.80 -15.76 -11.23
N TYR A 272 35.19 -15.57 -10.06
CA TYR A 272 35.85 -14.93 -8.91
C TYR A 272 36.42 -15.90 -7.86
N GLY A 273 36.12 -17.20 -8.00
CA GLY A 273 36.63 -18.23 -7.11
C GLY A 273 36.32 -17.93 -5.63
N ASP A 274 37.37 -18.04 -4.80
CA ASP A 274 37.26 -17.82 -3.34
C ASP A 274 37.16 -16.35 -2.93
N LYS A 275 37.40 -15.41 -3.85
CA LYS A 275 37.12 -13.98 -3.62
C LYS A 275 35.64 -13.67 -3.47
N LEU A 276 34.72 -14.53 -3.97
CA LEU A 276 33.27 -14.38 -3.84
C LEU A 276 32.68 -15.42 -2.88
N GLY A 277 32.04 -14.97 -1.80
CA GLY A 277 31.20 -15.78 -0.94
C GLY A 277 29.75 -15.81 -1.44
N VAL A 278 29.06 -16.94 -1.27
CA VAL A 278 27.64 -17.05 -1.54
C VAL A 278 26.96 -17.84 -0.43
N LEU A 279 25.84 -17.32 0.06
CA LEU A 279 24.89 -18.02 0.90
C LEU A 279 23.52 -17.94 0.23
N SER A 280 22.84 -19.05 0.07
CA SER A 280 21.48 -19.04 -0.44
C SER A 280 20.46 -19.59 0.56
N VAL A 281 19.28 -18.98 0.60
CA VAL A 281 18.11 -19.41 1.36
C VAL A 281 17.08 -19.90 0.36
N CYS A 282 16.80 -21.19 0.39
CA CYS A 282 15.84 -21.84 -0.51
C CYS A 282 14.47 -21.95 0.15
N LEU A 283 13.44 -21.50 -0.55
CA LEU A 283 12.04 -21.45 -0.08
C LEU A 283 11.21 -22.66 -0.52
N ASP A 284 11.85 -23.75 -0.94
CA ASP A 284 11.13 -24.97 -1.24
C ASP A 284 10.58 -25.59 0.04
N GLY A 285 9.32 -26.03 0.02
CA GLY A 285 8.68 -26.70 1.16
C GLY A 285 9.28 -28.09 1.48
N GLN A 286 10.09 -28.64 0.57
CA GLN A 286 10.78 -29.92 0.73
C GLN A 286 12.27 -29.75 0.43
N ALA A 287 13.12 -29.96 1.44
CA ALA A 287 14.56 -29.84 1.30
C ALA A 287 15.17 -30.78 0.24
N ASP A 288 14.52 -31.89 -0.04
CA ASP A 288 14.99 -32.85 -1.04
C ASP A 288 14.89 -32.34 -2.48
N ILE A 289 13.88 -31.49 -2.76
CA ILE A 289 13.76 -30.83 -4.07
C ILE A 289 14.94 -29.89 -4.25
N CYS A 290 15.22 -29.06 -3.26
CA CYS A 290 16.37 -28.17 -3.24
C CYS A 290 17.69 -28.94 -3.39
N ARG A 291 17.90 -30.06 -2.66
CA ARG A 291 19.10 -30.90 -2.76
C ARG A 291 19.32 -31.45 -4.17
N ARG A 292 18.26 -31.98 -4.79
CA ARG A 292 18.34 -32.50 -6.17
C ARG A 292 18.73 -31.41 -7.16
N TYR A 293 18.12 -30.23 -7.02
CA TYR A 293 18.45 -29.10 -7.90
C TYR A 293 19.93 -28.68 -7.73
N ILE A 294 20.40 -28.51 -6.49
CA ILE A 294 21.78 -28.10 -6.19
C ILE A 294 22.79 -29.14 -6.72
N ALA A 295 22.49 -30.42 -6.58
CA ALA A 295 23.34 -31.51 -7.13
C ALA A 295 23.37 -31.47 -8.66
N HIS A 296 22.21 -31.35 -9.30
CA HIS A 296 22.09 -31.27 -10.76
C HIS A 296 22.88 -30.09 -11.32
N ASP A 297 22.67 -28.90 -10.77
CA ASP A 297 23.33 -27.68 -11.22
C ASP A 297 24.76 -27.50 -10.65
N SER A 298 25.23 -28.42 -9.81
CA SER A 298 26.55 -28.38 -9.17
C SER A 298 26.83 -27.06 -8.44
N LEU A 299 25.86 -26.55 -7.64
CA LEU A 299 26.03 -25.36 -6.84
C LEU A 299 26.91 -25.67 -5.61
N LYS A 300 28.01 -24.93 -5.44
CA LYS A 300 29.09 -25.27 -4.46
C LYS A 300 29.08 -24.43 -3.18
N TRP A 301 28.07 -23.63 -2.94
CA TRP A 301 27.97 -22.80 -1.73
C TRP A 301 26.96 -23.35 -0.72
N SER A 302 26.96 -22.81 0.49
CA SER A 302 26.00 -23.18 1.53
C SER A 302 24.61 -22.72 1.16
N THR A 303 23.65 -23.64 1.24
CA THR A 303 22.23 -23.37 1.02
C THR A 303 21.44 -23.84 2.23
N VAL A 304 20.64 -22.94 2.79
CA VAL A 304 19.70 -23.24 3.86
C VAL A 304 18.32 -23.49 3.24
N CYS A 305 17.71 -24.62 3.60
CA CYS A 305 16.33 -24.96 3.22
C CYS A 305 15.70 -25.70 4.39
N ASP A 306 14.90 -25.00 5.19
CA ASP A 306 14.27 -25.53 6.40
C ASP A 306 12.83 -26.02 6.20
N GLY A 307 12.32 -25.93 4.95
CA GLY A 307 10.98 -26.35 4.58
C GLY A 307 9.86 -25.40 5.00
N ARG A 308 10.19 -24.26 5.64
CA ARG A 308 9.20 -23.29 6.13
C ARG A 308 8.76 -22.28 5.08
N MET A 309 9.28 -22.37 3.88
CA MET A 309 8.96 -21.44 2.78
C MET A 309 9.15 -19.96 3.20
N TRP A 310 8.10 -19.17 3.06
CA TRP A 310 8.12 -17.74 3.44
C TRP A 310 8.29 -17.49 4.94
N GLU A 311 8.00 -18.46 5.78
CA GLU A 311 8.09 -18.36 7.24
C GLU A 311 9.49 -18.71 7.78
N THR A 312 10.46 -19.00 6.91
CA THR A 312 11.84 -19.21 7.36
C THR A 312 12.38 -17.95 8.06
N PRO A 313 12.96 -18.07 9.26
CA PRO A 313 13.45 -16.92 10.02
C PRO A 313 14.49 -16.07 9.27
N LEU A 314 15.19 -16.66 8.31
CA LEU A 314 16.20 -15.94 7.52
C LEU A 314 15.59 -14.94 6.55
N MET A 315 14.38 -15.17 6.03
CA MET A 315 13.68 -14.20 5.20
C MET A 315 13.43 -12.90 5.97
N GLN A 316 12.87 -13.02 7.17
CA GLN A 316 12.62 -11.87 8.04
C GLN A 316 13.93 -11.21 8.48
N LYS A 317 14.93 -12.02 8.88
CA LYS A 317 16.21 -11.51 9.39
C LYS A 317 16.97 -10.71 8.34
N PHE A 318 16.93 -11.12 7.07
CA PHE A 318 17.61 -10.43 5.96
C PHE A 318 16.70 -9.39 5.26
N GLY A 319 15.47 -9.22 5.73
CA GLY A 319 14.50 -8.28 5.15
C GLY A 319 14.14 -8.64 3.71
N PHE A 320 14.02 -9.93 3.40
CA PHE A 320 13.54 -10.40 2.11
C PHE A 320 12.03 -10.53 2.11
N GLY A 321 11.36 -9.90 1.15
CA GLY A 321 9.90 -9.95 0.99
C GLY A 321 9.45 -10.71 -0.26
N ASP A 322 10.36 -10.97 -1.18
CA ASP A 322 10.10 -11.61 -2.48
C ASP A 322 11.26 -12.53 -2.91
N ILE A 323 11.12 -13.19 -4.05
CA ILE A 323 12.17 -13.98 -4.70
C ILE A 323 12.18 -13.73 -6.21
N PRO A 324 13.40 -13.63 -6.83
CA PRO A 324 14.70 -13.66 -6.18
C PRO A 324 15.01 -12.36 -5.43
N SER A 325 15.45 -12.47 -4.18
CA SER A 325 16.01 -11.35 -3.42
C SER A 325 17.49 -11.54 -3.16
N ASN A 326 18.24 -10.46 -3.02
CA ASN A 326 19.66 -10.55 -2.74
C ASN A 326 20.20 -9.36 -1.93
N LEU A 327 21.27 -9.62 -1.17
CA LEU A 327 22.14 -8.65 -0.51
C LEU A 327 23.56 -8.84 -1.01
N LEU A 328 24.27 -7.76 -1.28
CA LEU A 328 25.70 -7.75 -1.57
C LEU A 328 26.44 -7.19 -0.36
N LEU A 329 27.45 -7.92 0.10
CA LEU A 329 28.25 -7.59 1.26
C LEU A 329 29.69 -7.29 0.82
N ASP A 330 30.30 -6.28 1.44
CA ASP A 330 31.74 -6.09 1.36
C ASP A 330 32.51 -7.14 2.19
N ALA A 331 33.84 -7.11 2.12
CA ALA A 331 34.70 -8.03 2.87
C ALA A 331 34.60 -7.86 4.41
N LYS A 332 34.01 -6.77 4.90
CA LYS A 332 33.75 -6.56 6.33
C LYS A 332 32.40 -7.13 6.77
N GLY A 333 31.57 -7.59 5.82
CA GLY A 333 30.22 -8.06 6.07
C GLY A 333 29.19 -6.94 6.15
N ARG A 334 29.47 -5.77 5.58
CA ARG A 334 28.56 -4.64 5.47
C ARG A 334 27.73 -4.76 4.19
N VAL A 335 26.45 -4.51 4.28
CA VAL A 335 25.55 -4.47 3.12
C VAL A 335 25.90 -3.25 2.26
N VAL A 336 26.30 -3.48 1.02
CA VAL A 336 26.64 -2.41 0.06
C VAL A 336 25.58 -2.23 -1.04
N ALA A 337 24.75 -3.24 -1.24
CA ALA A 337 23.58 -3.15 -2.12
C ALA A 337 22.57 -4.25 -1.78
N ARG A 338 21.32 -4.08 -2.22
CA ARG A 338 20.25 -5.07 -2.05
C ARG A 338 19.27 -5.03 -3.24
N SER A 339 18.48 -6.09 -3.41
CA SER A 339 17.40 -6.20 -4.41
C SER A 339 17.88 -5.87 -5.83
N MET A 340 19.07 -6.36 -6.19
CA MET A 340 19.69 -6.09 -7.49
C MET A 340 19.21 -7.06 -8.56
N SER A 341 19.07 -6.56 -9.77
CA SER A 341 18.99 -7.39 -10.98
C SER A 341 20.30 -8.15 -11.24
N GLU A 342 20.28 -9.13 -12.12
CA GLU A 342 21.48 -9.87 -12.52
C GLU A 342 22.58 -8.94 -13.06
N GLN A 343 22.19 -7.95 -13.85
CA GLN A 343 23.10 -6.99 -14.47
C GLN A 343 23.73 -6.04 -13.45
N GLU A 344 22.90 -5.47 -12.57
CA GLU A 344 23.39 -4.60 -11.48
C GLU A 344 24.35 -5.34 -10.54
N LEU A 345 24.04 -6.60 -10.22
CA LEU A 345 24.92 -7.43 -9.40
C LEU A 345 26.26 -7.65 -10.08
N GLU A 346 26.28 -7.94 -11.37
CA GLU A 346 27.51 -8.11 -12.15
C GLU A 346 28.38 -6.85 -12.14
N GLU A 347 27.79 -5.69 -12.41
CA GLU A 347 28.49 -4.42 -12.42
C GLU A 347 29.12 -4.09 -11.07
N ARG A 348 28.40 -4.38 -9.98
CA ARG A 348 28.89 -4.16 -8.63
C ARG A 348 30.00 -5.14 -8.25
N LEU A 349 29.89 -6.41 -8.62
CA LEU A 349 30.92 -7.42 -8.39
C LEU A 349 32.22 -7.05 -9.11
N LYS A 350 32.15 -6.57 -10.37
CA LYS A 350 33.33 -6.08 -11.12
C LYS A 350 34.03 -4.93 -10.41
N LYS A 351 33.30 -4.05 -9.75
CA LYS A 351 33.87 -2.92 -8.99
C LYS A 351 34.49 -3.33 -7.66
N LEU A 352 33.91 -4.33 -6.98
CA LEU A 352 34.32 -4.73 -5.65
C LEU A 352 35.40 -5.83 -5.64
N ILE A 353 35.46 -6.64 -6.69
CA ILE A 353 36.44 -7.73 -6.84
C ILE A 353 37.28 -7.44 -8.07
N PRO A 354 38.37 -6.71 -7.92
CA PRO A 354 39.33 -6.50 -9.02
C PRO A 354 39.85 -7.84 -9.53
N GLN A 355 39.95 -7.96 -10.87
CA GLN A 355 40.51 -9.15 -11.53
C GLN A 355 41.98 -9.36 -11.21
#